data_9ffa55dc7cb1312e22483ee7669b0f70
#
_entry.id   9ffa55dc7cb1312e22483ee7669b0f70
#
_cell.length_a   1.000
_cell.length_b   1.000
_cell.length_c   1.000
_cell.angle_alpha   90.00
_cell.angle_beta   90.00
_cell.angle_gamma   90.00
#
_symmetry.space_group_name_H-M   'P 1'
#
loop_
_entity.id
_entity.type
_entity.pdbx_description
1 polymer ?
#
loop_
_entity_poly.entity_id
_entity_poly.type
_entity_poly.pdbx_seq_one_letter_code
_entity_poly.pdbx_strand_id
1 'polypeptide(L)'
;MANKIDFLEQELDVNALIQGVLTVSGIDPSLGSLSINSNYSTVREAFLSNLLSLLKPIRLKKIYPFQNPTDFAKSINMIDTLTFGMPKYNNDIFSSSNIALILTNTEKMQKGLATFLRDKIKRNKDKFFIALDESEGSEMSAANLSDYLIFSINLDGTRYKDLKKVTINRKKISEARNNLATVEVNKRALDYFLPRKFFFYL
;
A
#
# COMPACT_ATOMS: atom_id res chain seq x y z
N MET A 1 14.47 40.83 -5.08
CA MET A 1 13.10 40.64 -4.55
C MET A 1 12.74 39.18 -4.73
N ALA A 2 12.83 38.41 -3.66
CA ALA A 2 12.52 36.99 -3.70
C ALA A 2 11.01 36.83 -3.58
N ASN A 3 10.35 36.31 -4.61
CA ASN A 3 8.95 35.93 -4.53
C ASN A 3 8.83 34.80 -3.51
N LYS A 4 8.34 35.17 -2.34
CA LYS A 4 7.86 34.25 -1.34
C LYS A 4 6.65 33.56 -1.97
N ILE A 5 6.83 32.33 -2.41
CA ILE A 5 5.70 31.48 -2.76
C ILE A 5 5.06 31.14 -1.43
N ASP A 6 4.00 31.86 -1.09
CA ASP A 6 3.10 31.46 -0.03
C ASP A 6 2.48 30.14 -0.46
N PHE A 7 3.03 29.04 0.06
CA PHE A 7 2.30 27.80 0.11
C PHE A 7 1.11 28.08 1.04
N LEU A 8 0.01 28.49 0.43
CA LEU A 8 -1.28 28.42 1.09
C LEU A 8 -1.41 26.99 1.61
N GLU A 9 -1.51 26.86 2.91
CA GLU A 9 -2.07 25.67 3.56
C GLU A 9 -3.51 25.52 3.06
N GLN A 10 -3.67 25.04 1.85
CA GLN A 10 -4.94 24.53 1.40
C GLN A 10 -5.13 23.27 2.21
N GLU A 11 -6.11 23.29 3.11
CA GLU A 11 -6.69 22.05 3.64
C GLU A 11 -7.02 21.18 2.44
N LEU A 12 -6.13 20.23 2.15
CA LEU A 12 -6.34 19.27 1.07
C LEU A 12 -7.63 18.52 1.42
N ASP A 13 -8.64 18.69 0.60
CA ASP A 13 -9.89 17.96 0.77
C ASP A 13 -9.57 16.46 0.84
N VAL A 14 -9.88 15.84 1.96
CA VAL A 14 -9.62 14.40 2.22
C VAL A 14 -10.15 13.54 1.06
N ASN A 15 -11.24 13.96 0.44
CA ASN A 15 -11.80 13.26 -0.73
C ASN A 15 -10.88 13.35 -1.95
N ALA A 16 -10.23 14.50 -2.16
CA ALA A 16 -9.27 14.69 -3.25
C ALA A 16 -8.02 13.82 -3.03
N LEU A 17 -7.55 13.70 -1.79
CA LEU A 17 -6.44 12.81 -1.43
C LEU A 17 -6.80 11.34 -1.65
N ILE A 18 -7.94 10.90 -1.14
CA ILE A 18 -8.44 9.54 -1.33
C ILE A 18 -8.55 9.22 -2.82
N GLN A 19 -9.14 10.13 -3.60
CA GLN A 19 -9.27 9.97 -5.04
C GLN A 19 -7.91 9.93 -5.73
N GLY A 20 -6.97 10.75 -5.32
CA GLY A 20 -5.60 10.78 -5.83
C GLY A 20 -4.89 9.45 -5.61
N VAL A 21 -4.86 8.95 -4.38
CA VAL A 21 -4.22 7.68 -4.02
C VAL A 21 -4.86 6.50 -4.75
N LEU A 22 -6.19 6.43 -4.79
CA LEU A 22 -6.91 5.38 -5.52
C LEU A 22 -6.59 5.42 -7.02
N THR A 23 -6.52 6.61 -7.60
CA THR A 23 -6.21 6.78 -9.03
C THR A 23 -4.78 6.37 -9.34
N VAL A 24 -3.80 6.86 -8.59
CA VAL A 24 -2.38 6.56 -8.79
C VAL A 24 -2.11 5.08 -8.57
N SER A 25 -2.60 4.49 -7.48
CA SER A 25 -2.48 3.04 -7.22
C SER A 25 -3.17 2.20 -8.30
N GLY A 26 -4.27 2.71 -8.86
CA GLY A 26 -4.97 2.06 -9.98
C GLY A 26 -4.19 2.11 -11.28
N ILE A 27 -3.49 3.21 -11.57
CA ILE A 27 -2.68 3.37 -12.80
C ILE A 27 -1.41 2.53 -12.71
N ASP A 28 -0.66 2.68 -11.65
CA ASP A 28 0.60 1.94 -11.45
C ASP A 28 0.62 1.25 -10.07
N PRO A 29 0.20 -0.02 -10.01
CA PRO A 29 0.29 -0.79 -8.78
C PRO A 29 1.72 -1.01 -8.27
N SER A 30 2.74 -0.83 -9.11
CA SER A 30 4.15 -0.99 -8.70
C SER A 30 4.64 0.17 -7.82
N LEU A 31 4.01 1.34 -7.92
CA LEU A 31 4.19 2.43 -6.95
C LEU A 31 3.61 2.07 -5.57
N GLY A 32 2.83 1.01 -5.50
CA GLY A 32 1.84 0.68 -4.55
C GLY A 32 2.31 0.10 -3.24
N SER A 33 2.48 0.95 -2.28
CA SER A 33 2.43 0.55 -0.88
C SER A 33 1.69 1.63 -0.13
N LEU A 34 0.69 1.25 0.63
CA LEU A 34 -0.24 2.16 1.29
C LEU A 34 -0.35 1.83 2.78
N SER A 35 -0.18 2.82 3.63
CA SER A 35 -0.55 2.77 5.04
C SER A 35 -1.91 3.42 5.24
N ILE A 36 -2.80 2.76 5.94
CA ILE A 36 -4.11 3.26 6.32
C ILE A 36 -4.16 3.29 7.83
N ASN A 37 -4.19 4.49 8.39
CA ASN A 37 -4.44 4.69 9.81
C ASN A 37 -5.95 4.91 9.97
N SER A 38 -6.60 3.98 10.61
CA SER A 38 -8.03 4.05 10.93
C SER A 38 -8.46 2.87 11.76
N ASN A 39 -9.26 3.13 12.76
CA ASN A 39 -10.00 2.10 13.45
C ASN A 39 -10.89 1.30 12.48
N TYR A 40 -11.25 0.07 12.87
CA TYR A 40 -12.18 -0.73 12.07
C TYR A 40 -13.49 0.02 11.88
N SER A 41 -13.82 0.31 10.63
CA SER A 41 -15.00 1.11 10.28
C SER A 41 -15.54 0.76 8.89
N THR A 42 -16.81 1.10 8.66
CA THR A 42 -17.44 0.96 7.33
C THR A 42 -16.74 1.81 6.27
N VAL A 43 -16.12 2.92 6.67
CA VAL A 43 -15.34 3.81 5.79
C VAL A 43 -14.10 3.08 5.31
N ARG A 44 -13.34 2.48 6.23
CA ARG A 44 -12.14 1.70 5.90
C ARG A 44 -12.45 0.54 4.96
N GLU A 45 -13.50 -0.22 5.25
CA GLU A 45 -13.88 -1.36 4.41
C GLU A 45 -14.34 -0.90 3.01
N ALA A 46 -15.08 0.19 2.92
CA ALA A 46 -15.49 0.74 1.63
C ALA A 46 -14.28 1.26 0.81
N PHE A 47 -13.33 1.92 1.48
CA PHE A 47 -12.08 2.35 0.84
C PHE A 47 -11.28 1.16 0.31
N LEU A 48 -11.07 0.14 1.14
CA LEU A 48 -10.38 -1.10 0.75
C LEU A 48 -11.09 -1.78 -0.42
N SER A 49 -12.40 -1.89 -0.37
CA SER A 49 -13.18 -2.49 -1.46
C SER A 49 -12.99 -1.74 -2.78
N ASN A 50 -13.00 -0.41 -2.76
CA ASN A 50 -12.74 0.42 -3.93
C ASN A 50 -11.32 0.21 -4.46
N LEU A 51 -10.31 0.30 -3.59
CA LEU A 51 -8.91 0.08 -3.93
C LEU A 51 -8.70 -1.30 -4.58
N LEU A 52 -9.16 -2.35 -3.92
CA LEU A 52 -9.01 -3.71 -4.41
C LEU A 52 -9.73 -3.95 -5.75
N SER A 53 -10.84 -3.25 -5.98
CA SER A 53 -11.54 -3.32 -7.26
C SER A 53 -10.76 -2.71 -8.42
N LEU A 54 -9.87 -1.76 -8.14
CA LEU A 54 -8.99 -1.13 -9.14
C LEU A 54 -7.74 -1.96 -9.42
N LEU A 55 -7.27 -2.69 -8.41
CA LEU A 55 -6.07 -3.52 -8.50
C LEU A 55 -6.31 -4.87 -9.19
N LYS A 56 -7.55 -5.21 -9.57
CA LYS A 56 -7.86 -6.49 -10.24
C LYS A 56 -7.11 -6.67 -11.57
N PRO A 57 -6.64 -7.90 -11.86
CA PRO A 57 -6.84 -9.17 -11.16
C PRO A 57 -5.70 -9.49 -10.19
N ILE A 58 -5.77 -9.05 -8.96
CA ILE A 58 -4.76 -9.32 -7.93
C ILE A 58 -5.33 -10.29 -6.89
N ARG A 59 -4.54 -11.29 -6.50
CA ARG A 59 -4.86 -12.18 -5.38
C ARG A 59 -4.58 -11.46 -4.06
N LEU A 60 -5.45 -11.64 -3.08
CA LEU A 60 -5.29 -11.05 -1.77
C LEU A 60 -4.78 -12.08 -0.78
N LYS A 61 -3.81 -11.70 0.03
CA LYS A 61 -3.34 -12.45 1.18
C LYS A 61 -3.27 -11.53 2.39
N LYS A 62 -3.89 -11.94 3.49
CA LYS A 62 -3.77 -11.22 4.77
C LYS A 62 -2.61 -11.79 5.57
N ILE A 63 -1.88 -10.91 6.23
CA ILE A 63 -0.80 -11.22 7.18
C ILE A 63 -1.21 -10.65 8.52
N TYR A 64 -1.24 -11.51 9.52
CA TYR A 64 -1.66 -11.18 10.88
C TYR A 64 -0.46 -10.90 11.79
N PRO A 65 -0.59 -10.06 12.83
CA PRO A 65 0.54 -9.55 13.62
C PRO A 65 1.31 -10.62 14.39
N PHE A 66 0.70 -11.78 14.65
CA PHE A 66 1.30 -12.86 15.45
C PHE A 66 1.79 -14.05 14.63
N GLN A 67 1.77 -13.95 13.32
CA GLN A 67 2.29 -15.01 12.45
C GLN A 67 3.82 -15.05 12.49
N ASN A 68 4.38 -16.25 12.31
CA ASN A 68 5.82 -16.40 12.22
C ASN A 68 6.32 -16.06 10.81
N PRO A 69 7.48 -15.42 10.67
CA PRO A 69 8.11 -15.18 9.36
C PRO A 69 8.30 -16.46 8.55
N THR A 70 8.51 -17.60 9.20
CA THR A 70 8.66 -18.92 8.57
C THR A 70 7.40 -19.38 7.85
N ASP A 71 6.21 -18.92 8.26
CA ASP A 71 4.94 -19.28 7.61
C ASP A 71 4.83 -18.74 6.19
N PHE A 72 5.64 -17.75 5.86
CA PHE A 72 5.67 -17.08 4.57
C PHE A 72 6.85 -17.51 3.70
N ALA A 73 7.83 -18.17 4.30
CA ALA A 73 8.98 -18.69 3.59
C ALA A 73 8.61 -19.97 2.82
N LYS A 74 9.49 -20.33 1.92
CA LYS A 74 9.41 -21.60 1.23
C LYS A 74 9.47 -22.75 2.24
N SER A 75 8.37 -23.46 2.42
CA SER A 75 8.25 -24.59 3.35
C SER A 75 8.05 -25.90 2.60
N ILE A 76 8.47 -27.01 3.21
CA ILE A 76 8.24 -28.35 2.64
C ILE A 76 6.75 -28.65 2.75
N ASN A 77 6.13 -29.01 1.64
CA ASN A 77 4.80 -29.57 1.61
C ASN A 77 4.88 -31.06 1.97
N MET A 78 4.58 -31.38 3.22
CA MET A 78 4.70 -32.76 3.73
C MET A 78 3.79 -33.73 2.99
N ILE A 79 2.56 -33.33 2.68
CA ILE A 79 1.57 -34.19 1.98
C ILE A 79 2.08 -34.55 0.59
N ASP A 80 2.44 -33.54 -0.19
CA ASP A 80 2.93 -33.77 -1.56
C ASP A 80 4.29 -34.49 -1.54
N THR A 81 5.15 -34.21 -0.56
CA THR A 81 6.44 -34.88 -0.41
C THR A 81 6.25 -36.39 -0.16
N LEU A 82 5.33 -36.74 0.72
CA LEU A 82 5.01 -38.17 1.01
C LEU A 82 4.34 -38.85 -0.18
N THR A 83 3.46 -38.13 -0.88
CA THR A 83 2.74 -38.67 -2.03
C THR A 83 3.65 -38.97 -3.22
N PHE A 84 4.60 -38.06 -3.48
CA PHE A 84 5.48 -38.16 -4.65
C PHE A 84 6.88 -38.71 -4.35
N GLY A 85 7.21 -38.98 -3.11
CA GLY A 85 8.52 -39.50 -2.69
C GLY A 85 9.70 -38.53 -2.90
N MET A 86 9.41 -37.26 -3.23
CA MET A 86 10.41 -36.22 -3.47
C MET A 86 10.04 -34.94 -2.72
N PRO A 87 11.02 -34.18 -2.19
CA PRO A 87 10.72 -32.92 -1.49
C PRO A 87 9.93 -31.95 -2.38
N LYS A 88 8.71 -31.69 -2.03
CA LYS A 88 7.87 -30.64 -2.62
C LYS A 88 7.82 -29.45 -1.69
N TYR A 89 7.87 -28.27 -2.26
CA TYR A 89 7.89 -27.04 -1.51
C TYR A 89 6.65 -26.21 -1.82
N ASN A 90 6.05 -25.65 -0.78
CA ASN A 90 5.08 -24.57 -0.92
C ASN A 90 5.81 -23.33 -1.46
N ASN A 91 5.18 -22.63 -2.35
CA ASN A 91 5.75 -21.39 -2.86
C ASN A 91 5.76 -20.32 -1.76
N ASP A 92 6.87 -19.61 -1.65
CA ASP A 92 6.93 -18.35 -0.90
C ASP A 92 5.84 -17.41 -1.43
N ILE A 93 5.02 -16.84 -0.55
CA ILE A 93 3.97 -15.90 -0.96
C ILE A 93 4.53 -14.69 -1.68
N PHE A 94 5.79 -14.34 -1.39
CA PHE A 94 6.49 -13.23 -2.04
C PHE A 94 7.05 -13.61 -3.42
N SER A 95 7.05 -14.87 -3.79
CA SER A 95 7.43 -15.33 -5.14
C SER A 95 6.27 -15.26 -6.13
N SER A 96 5.02 -15.15 -5.64
CA SER A 96 3.84 -15.10 -6.49
C SER A 96 3.72 -13.72 -7.13
N SER A 97 3.52 -13.67 -8.44
CA SER A 97 3.13 -12.44 -9.13
C SER A 97 1.66 -12.09 -8.86
N ASN A 98 1.29 -10.84 -9.08
CA ASN A 98 -0.10 -10.35 -8.97
C ASN A 98 -0.76 -10.64 -7.60
N ILE A 99 -0.05 -10.36 -6.53
CA ILE A 99 -0.54 -10.49 -5.17
C ILE A 99 -0.52 -9.14 -4.45
N ALA A 100 -1.60 -8.82 -3.74
CA ALA A 100 -1.64 -7.74 -2.77
C ALA A 100 -1.63 -8.33 -1.36
N LEU A 101 -0.79 -7.78 -0.51
CA LEU A 101 -0.56 -8.23 0.85
C LEU A 101 -1.16 -7.20 1.82
N ILE A 102 -2.15 -7.62 2.60
CA ILE A 102 -2.77 -6.79 3.62
C ILE A 102 -2.16 -7.16 4.97
N LEU A 103 -1.41 -6.23 5.55
CA LEU A 103 -0.81 -6.33 6.87
C LEU A 103 -1.83 -5.78 7.88
N THR A 104 -2.41 -6.65 8.68
CA THR A 104 -3.46 -6.25 9.64
C THR A 104 -2.85 -5.87 10.99
N ASN A 105 -3.42 -4.87 11.65
CA ASN A 105 -3.05 -4.43 13.01
C ASN A 105 -1.53 -4.28 13.16
N THR A 106 -0.95 -3.42 12.31
CA THR A 106 0.51 -3.26 12.24
C THR A 106 1.10 -2.73 13.54
N GLU A 107 0.32 -2.02 14.34
CA GLU A 107 0.69 -1.54 15.67
C GLU A 107 0.96 -2.68 16.67
N LYS A 108 0.30 -3.84 16.49
CA LYS A 108 0.46 -5.04 17.35
C LYS A 108 1.49 -6.02 16.81
N MET A 109 2.15 -5.68 15.71
CA MET A 109 3.05 -6.61 15.03
C MET A 109 4.32 -6.87 15.82
N GLN A 110 4.70 -8.14 15.94
CA GLN A 110 5.94 -8.52 16.60
C GLN A 110 7.16 -7.98 15.84
N LYS A 111 8.19 -7.52 16.57
CA LYS A 111 9.41 -6.93 15.99
C LYS A 111 10.08 -7.81 14.93
N GLY A 112 10.11 -9.14 15.15
CA GLY A 112 10.68 -10.09 14.19
C GLY A 112 9.95 -10.12 12.86
N LEU A 113 8.61 -10.19 12.90
CA LEU A 113 7.76 -10.16 11.72
C LEU A 113 7.84 -8.81 11.03
N ALA A 114 7.80 -7.72 11.77
CA ALA A 114 7.91 -6.36 11.21
C ALA A 114 9.24 -6.15 10.48
N THR A 115 10.36 -6.60 11.05
CA THR A 115 11.68 -6.53 10.43
C THR A 115 11.73 -7.36 9.14
N PHE A 116 11.17 -8.56 9.16
CA PHE A 116 11.05 -9.42 8.00
C PHE A 116 10.21 -8.77 6.88
N LEU A 117 9.05 -8.24 7.21
CA LEU A 117 8.16 -7.58 6.24
C LEU A 117 8.78 -6.31 5.66
N ARG A 118 9.46 -5.51 6.47
CA ARG A 118 10.20 -4.33 6.02
C ARG A 118 11.24 -4.69 4.95
N ASP A 119 12.00 -5.77 5.15
CA ASP A 119 12.94 -6.26 4.15
C ASP A 119 12.23 -6.73 2.87
N LYS A 120 11.10 -7.42 3.02
CA LYS A 120 10.29 -7.87 1.88
C LYS A 120 9.66 -6.70 1.10
N ILE A 121 9.16 -5.66 1.77
CA ILE A 121 8.64 -4.44 1.12
C ILE A 121 9.73 -3.78 0.29
N LYS A 122 10.95 -3.65 0.83
CA LYS A 122 12.08 -3.04 0.11
C LYS A 122 12.47 -3.82 -1.15
N ARG A 123 12.42 -5.15 -1.10
CA ARG A 123 12.92 -6.02 -2.17
C ARG A 123 11.87 -6.34 -3.23
N ASN A 124 10.58 -6.31 -2.88
CA ASN A 124 9.49 -6.73 -3.77
C ASN A 124 8.64 -5.53 -4.19
N LYS A 125 9.24 -4.62 -4.94
CA LYS A 125 8.55 -3.42 -5.46
C LYS A 125 7.44 -3.73 -6.46
N ASP A 126 7.40 -4.94 -6.99
CA ASP A 126 6.37 -5.45 -7.88
C ASP A 126 5.07 -5.85 -7.15
N LYS A 127 5.05 -5.77 -5.83
CA LYS A 127 3.92 -6.18 -4.99
C LYS A 127 3.26 -5.00 -4.31
N PHE A 128 1.96 -5.12 -4.15
CA PHE A 128 1.17 -4.11 -3.46
C PHE A 128 1.01 -4.47 -1.99
N PHE A 129 1.54 -3.63 -1.09
CA PHE A 129 1.39 -3.81 0.34
C PHE A 129 0.40 -2.78 0.89
N ILE A 130 -0.53 -3.23 1.72
CA ILE A 130 -1.48 -2.40 2.43
C ILE A 130 -1.28 -2.65 3.92
N ALA A 131 -0.81 -1.66 4.66
CA ALA A 131 -0.72 -1.73 6.10
C ALA A 131 -1.96 -1.10 6.72
N LEU A 132 -2.61 -1.83 7.62
CA LEU A 132 -3.73 -1.34 8.42
C LEU A 132 -3.22 -1.09 9.84
N ASP A 133 -3.21 0.16 10.24
CA ASP A 133 -2.77 0.63 11.54
C ASP A 133 -3.99 1.15 12.32
N GLU A 134 -4.22 0.60 13.50
CA GLU A 134 -5.33 0.98 14.38
C GLU A 134 -4.82 1.74 15.62
N SER A 135 -3.58 2.25 15.58
CA SER A 135 -3.04 3.05 16.67
C SER A 135 -3.81 4.35 16.86
N GLU A 136 -4.10 4.69 18.09
CA GLU A 136 -4.73 5.95 18.46
C GLU A 136 -3.66 6.98 18.88
N GLY A 137 -3.70 8.14 18.25
CA GLY A 137 -2.86 9.29 18.64
C GLY A 137 -1.37 9.10 18.39
N SER A 138 -0.54 9.46 19.36
CA SER A 138 0.92 9.45 19.26
C SER A 138 1.58 8.12 19.61
N GLU A 139 0.83 7.04 19.75
CA GLU A 139 1.40 5.71 19.95
C GLU A 139 2.11 5.30 18.67
N MET A 140 3.43 5.49 18.65
CA MET A 140 4.24 5.01 17.55
C MET A 140 4.16 3.48 17.50
N SER A 141 3.64 2.95 16.42
CA SER A 141 3.70 1.51 16.15
C SER A 141 5.16 1.05 16.31
N ALA A 142 5.37 0.06 17.18
CA ALA A 142 6.71 -0.50 17.42
C ALA A 142 7.37 -1.06 16.14
N ALA A 143 6.59 -1.23 15.12
CA ALA A 143 7.00 -1.80 13.84
C ALA A 143 7.38 -0.74 12.78
N ASN A 144 6.90 0.49 12.92
CA ASN A 144 7.03 1.61 11.98
C ASN A 144 7.17 1.21 10.50
N LEU A 145 6.20 0.43 10.01
CA LEU A 145 6.19 -0.04 8.63
C LEU A 145 5.79 1.09 7.67
N SER A 146 5.08 2.10 8.17
CA SER A 146 4.60 3.25 7.39
C SER A 146 5.73 3.99 6.69
N ASP A 147 6.93 4.08 7.27
CA ASP A 147 8.08 4.74 6.66
C ASP A 147 8.59 4.06 5.37
N TYR A 148 8.16 2.84 5.13
CA TYR A 148 8.55 2.05 3.96
C TYR A 148 7.44 1.98 2.91
N LEU A 149 6.30 2.60 3.21
CA LEU A 149 5.14 2.66 2.33
C LEU A 149 5.10 4.03 1.66
N ILE A 150 4.67 4.07 0.41
CA ILE A 150 4.74 5.30 -0.40
C ILE A 150 3.64 6.28 -0.01
N PHE A 151 2.46 5.74 0.28
CA PHE A 151 1.31 6.54 0.66
C PHE A 151 0.91 6.27 2.09
N SER A 152 0.48 7.30 2.79
CA SER A 152 -0.15 7.19 4.11
C SER A 152 -1.44 7.99 4.10
N ILE A 153 -2.53 7.36 4.55
CA ILE A 153 -3.84 7.99 4.66
C ILE A 153 -4.38 7.75 6.06
N ASN A 154 -4.85 8.83 6.66
CA ASN A 154 -5.68 8.75 7.86
C ASN A 154 -7.16 8.87 7.44
N LEU A 155 -7.97 7.87 7.81
CA LEU A 155 -9.40 7.85 7.54
C LEU A 155 -10.24 8.19 8.78
N ASP A 156 -9.61 8.46 9.93
CA ASP A 156 -10.33 8.85 11.13
C ASP A 156 -11.04 10.18 10.92
N GLY A 157 -12.26 10.27 11.42
CA GLY A 157 -13.10 11.44 11.19
C GLY A 157 -13.78 11.52 9.82
N THR A 158 -13.37 10.71 8.85
CA THR A 158 -14.01 10.65 7.53
C THR A 158 -15.37 9.96 7.61
N ARG A 159 -16.38 10.58 6.99
CA ARG A 159 -17.74 10.00 6.98
C ARG A 159 -17.99 9.19 5.72
N TYR A 160 -18.70 8.09 5.86
CA TYR A 160 -19.04 7.20 4.73
C TYR A 160 -19.70 7.93 3.54
N LYS A 161 -20.54 8.94 3.81
CA LYS A 161 -21.17 9.76 2.78
C LYS A 161 -20.17 10.57 1.95
N ASP A 162 -19.05 10.94 2.54
CA ASP A 162 -18.01 11.70 1.86
C ASP A 162 -17.21 10.77 0.94
N LEU A 163 -16.94 9.55 1.35
CA LEU A 163 -16.29 8.54 0.51
C LEU A 163 -17.13 8.18 -0.74
N LYS A 164 -18.46 8.22 -0.66
CA LYS A 164 -19.35 8.00 -1.81
C LYS A 164 -19.23 9.05 -2.92
N LYS A 165 -18.71 10.23 -2.62
CA LYS A 165 -18.48 11.30 -3.59
C LYS A 165 -17.25 11.05 -4.44
N VAL A 166 -16.36 10.14 -4.03
CA VAL A 166 -15.15 9.78 -4.76
C VAL A 166 -15.54 9.02 -6.02
N THR A 167 -15.46 9.69 -7.15
CA THR A 167 -15.80 9.11 -8.46
C THR A 167 -14.56 8.62 -9.16
N ILE A 168 -14.46 7.30 -9.34
CA ILE A 168 -13.32 6.67 -10.01
C ILE A 168 -13.72 6.26 -11.42
N ASN A 169 -13.10 6.86 -12.41
CA ASN A 169 -13.31 6.50 -13.80
C ASN A 169 -12.36 5.36 -14.21
N ARG A 170 -12.82 4.11 -14.07
CA ARG A 170 -12.04 2.90 -14.39
C ARG A 170 -11.55 2.87 -15.83
N LYS A 171 -12.32 3.42 -16.78
CA LYS A 171 -11.94 3.46 -18.19
C LYS A 171 -10.72 4.36 -18.38
N LYS A 172 -10.73 5.56 -17.81
CA LYS A 172 -9.59 6.48 -17.83
C LYS A 172 -8.35 5.89 -17.14
N ILE A 173 -8.53 5.17 -16.03
CA ILE A 173 -7.42 4.48 -15.35
C ILE A 173 -6.80 3.41 -16.25
N SER A 174 -7.62 2.60 -16.92
CA SER A 174 -7.13 1.59 -17.85
C SER A 174 -6.38 2.20 -19.04
N GLU A 175 -6.91 3.28 -19.61
CA GLU A 175 -6.24 4.05 -20.68
C GLU A 175 -4.91 4.63 -20.21
N ALA A 176 -4.88 5.26 -19.03
CA ALA A 176 -3.66 5.82 -18.45
C ALA A 176 -2.61 4.75 -18.18
N ARG A 177 -3.01 3.58 -17.69
CA ARG A 177 -2.12 2.43 -17.47
C ARG A 177 -1.47 1.96 -18.78
N ASN A 178 -2.23 1.88 -19.86
CA ASN A 178 -1.71 1.48 -21.16
C ASN A 178 -0.72 2.51 -21.73
N ASN A 179 -0.95 3.79 -21.42
CA ASN A 179 -0.11 4.88 -21.89
C ASN A 179 1.10 5.14 -20.98
N LEU A 180 1.20 4.52 -19.82
CA LEU A 180 2.27 4.78 -18.85
C LEU A 180 3.66 4.59 -19.43
N ALA A 181 3.84 3.56 -20.28
CA ALA A 181 5.12 3.28 -20.94
C ALA A 181 5.56 4.36 -21.96
N THR A 182 4.63 5.21 -22.42
CA THR A 182 4.90 6.26 -23.40
C THR A 182 5.10 7.64 -22.75
N VAL A 183 4.98 7.73 -21.42
CA VAL A 183 5.14 8.99 -20.69
C VAL A 183 6.61 9.32 -20.58
N GLU A 184 7.02 10.38 -21.27
CA GLU A 184 8.36 10.95 -21.14
C GLU A 184 8.38 11.99 -20.02
N VAL A 185 9.29 11.81 -19.07
CA VAL A 185 9.48 12.76 -17.98
C VAL A 185 10.52 13.80 -18.40
N ASN A 186 10.14 15.06 -18.42
CA ASN A 186 11.04 16.14 -18.73
C ASN A 186 12.18 16.21 -17.70
N LYS A 187 13.43 16.24 -18.17
CA LYS A 187 14.61 16.28 -17.30
C LYS A 187 14.57 17.44 -16.29
N ARG A 188 14.05 18.61 -16.68
CA ARG A 188 13.88 19.75 -15.77
C ARG A 188 12.91 19.46 -14.62
N ALA A 189 11.84 18.68 -14.88
CA ALA A 189 10.92 18.24 -13.84
C ALA A 189 11.61 17.27 -12.87
N LEU A 190 12.41 16.33 -13.37
CA LEU A 190 13.22 15.43 -12.53
C LEU A 190 14.20 16.23 -11.66
N ASP A 191 14.91 17.18 -12.22
CA ASP A 191 15.86 18.02 -11.47
C ASP A 191 15.17 18.88 -10.40
N TYR A 192 13.91 19.24 -10.63
CA TYR A 192 13.10 19.98 -9.65
C TYR A 192 12.61 19.09 -8.49
N PHE A 193 12.27 17.83 -8.76
CA PHE A 193 11.71 16.90 -7.76
C PHE A 193 12.78 16.11 -7.01
N LEU A 194 13.88 15.73 -7.64
CA LEU A 194 14.92 14.89 -7.03
C LEU A 194 15.63 15.50 -5.79
N PRO A 195 15.89 16.82 -5.71
CA PRO A 195 16.54 17.38 -4.51
C PRO A 195 15.62 17.58 -3.31
N ARG A 196 14.33 17.49 -3.50
CA ARG A 196 13.35 17.69 -2.43
C ARG A 196 12.78 16.36 -2.00
N LYS A 197 13.25 15.82 -0.86
CA LYS A 197 12.54 14.78 -0.13
C LYS A 197 11.21 15.40 0.33
N PHE A 198 10.17 15.24 -0.45
CA PHE A 198 8.83 15.62 -0.03
C PHE A 198 8.35 14.57 0.99
N PHE A 199 8.56 14.85 2.25
CA PHE A 199 7.80 14.22 3.30
C PHE A 199 6.43 14.92 3.33
N PHE A 200 5.43 14.29 2.77
CA PHE A 200 4.06 14.67 3.05
C PHE A 200 3.70 14.08 4.42
N TYR A 201 3.92 14.86 5.47
CA TYR A 201 3.22 14.66 6.73
C TYR A 201 1.85 15.30 6.55
N LEU A 202 0.82 14.50 6.52
CA LEU A 202 -0.57 14.91 6.69
C LEU A 202 -1.03 14.50 8.08
#